data_8526426770c46b924d2139a91875e5b8
#
_entry.id   8526426770c46b924d2139a91875e5b8
#
_cell.length_a   1.000
_cell.length_b   1.000
_cell.length_c   1.000
_cell.angle_alpha   90.00
_cell.angle_beta   90.00
_cell.angle_gamma   90.00
#
_symmetry.space_group_name_H-M   'P 1'
#
loop_
_entity.id
_entity.type
_entity.pdbx_description
1 polymer ?
#
loop_
_entity_poly.entity_id
_entity_poly.type
_entity_poly.pdbx_seq_one_letter_code
_entity_poly.pdbx_strand_id
1 'polypeptide(L)'
;MEMLVARFVHTMRWEAAHRFELTEEIKVLIAAQASMLLLGLDIDEWHDVSSVIVHPSNVRLRGTHSTGAGTFTTSPRYISGQAHYQGPVLLSWAATRRGAKFPDRGQNVVYHEFAHRLDMLDGTVDGTPPLDDADAQRRWVDVCTAAYDTVRAEGSPVLRDYAGTSPAEFFAVATEVFFNRPIDLCEHEPALYRELREYYRQDPATRHRALAG
;
A
#
# COMPACT_ATOMS: atom_id res chain seq x y z
N MET A 1 -13.53 11.14 -6.38
CA MET A 1 -12.35 10.58 -7.07
C MET A 1 -11.64 11.63 -7.92
N GLU A 2 -12.25 12.17 -8.97
CA GLU A 2 -11.59 13.13 -9.89
C GLU A 2 -10.95 14.33 -9.17
N MET A 3 -11.64 14.94 -8.21
CA MET A 3 -11.09 16.05 -7.43
C MET A 3 -9.85 15.64 -6.61
N LEU A 4 -9.84 14.46 -6.00
CA LEU A 4 -8.68 13.95 -5.26
C LEU A 4 -7.49 13.73 -6.19
N VAL A 5 -7.74 13.12 -7.34
CA VAL A 5 -6.70 12.89 -8.37
C VAL A 5 -6.14 14.22 -8.89
N ALA A 6 -7.01 15.16 -9.27
CA ALA A 6 -6.58 16.46 -9.78
C ALA A 6 -5.77 17.23 -8.72
N ARG A 7 -6.23 17.23 -7.47
CA ARG A 7 -5.51 17.84 -6.35
C ARG A 7 -4.15 17.19 -6.17
N PHE A 8 -4.07 15.86 -6.08
CA PHE A 8 -2.83 15.13 -5.92
C PHE A 8 -1.83 15.45 -7.05
N VAL A 9 -2.28 15.43 -8.30
CA VAL A 9 -1.40 15.77 -9.45
C VAL A 9 -0.88 17.20 -9.34
N HIS A 10 -1.72 18.14 -8.90
CA HIS A 10 -1.37 19.56 -8.85
C HIS A 10 -0.52 19.94 -7.63
N THR A 11 -0.78 19.38 -6.45
CA THR A 11 -0.11 19.75 -5.20
C THR A 11 1.16 18.96 -4.95
N MET A 12 1.24 17.73 -5.47
CA MET A 12 2.39 16.86 -5.25
C MET A 12 3.62 17.34 -6.02
N ARG A 13 4.77 17.33 -5.34
CA ARG A 13 6.05 17.50 -6.00
C ARG A 13 6.47 16.22 -6.70
N TRP A 14 6.61 16.29 -8.01
CA TRP A 14 6.99 15.15 -8.86
C TRP A 14 8.46 15.22 -9.26
N GLU A 15 9.17 14.11 -9.09
CA GLU A 15 10.57 13.99 -9.45
C GLU A 15 10.79 12.75 -10.32
N ALA A 16 11.57 12.88 -11.38
CA ALA A 16 11.96 11.79 -12.25
C ALA A 16 13.42 11.41 -12.02
N ALA A 17 13.68 10.13 -11.77
CA ALA A 17 15.04 9.63 -11.67
C ALA A 17 15.65 9.34 -13.06
N HIS A 18 16.98 9.50 -13.18
CA HIS A 18 17.76 9.11 -14.38
C HIS A 18 17.24 9.69 -15.70
N ARG A 19 16.79 10.96 -15.70
CA ARG A 19 16.22 11.64 -16.90
C ARG A 19 15.00 10.92 -17.48
N PHE A 20 14.29 10.14 -16.67
CA PHE A 20 13.05 9.51 -17.07
C PHE A 20 12.00 10.59 -17.40
N GLU A 21 11.31 10.44 -18.52
CA GLU A 21 10.25 11.37 -18.90
C GLU A 21 8.97 11.09 -18.08
N LEU A 22 8.62 12.02 -17.20
CA LEU A 22 7.46 11.92 -16.33
C LEU A 22 6.26 12.60 -17.00
N THR A 23 5.49 11.83 -17.75
CA THR A 23 4.32 12.33 -18.48
C THR A 23 3.12 12.56 -17.53
N GLU A 24 2.14 13.36 -17.96
CA GLU A 24 0.89 13.56 -17.21
C GLU A 24 0.11 12.25 -17.00
N GLU A 25 0.15 11.33 -17.99
CA GLU A 25 -0.45 10.00 -17.87
C GLU A 25 0.13 9.21 -16.69
N ILE A 26 1.45 9.27 -16.51
CA ILE A 26 2.14 8.60 -15.38
C ILE A 26 1.68 9.18 -14.05
N LYS A 27 1.63 10.52 -13.95
CA LYS A 27 1.18 11.21 -12.74
C LYS A 27 -0.27 10.87 -12.41
N VAL A 28 -1.15 10.94 -13.41
CA VAL A 28 -2.58 10.62 -13.24
C VAL A 28 -2.79 9.17 -12.81
N LEU A 29 -2.06 8.21 -13.40
CA LEU A 29 -2.18 6.81 -13.03
C LEU A 29 -1.74 6.55 -11.58
N ILE A 30 -0.65 7.17 -11.14
CA ILE A 30 -0.18 7.07 -9.75
C ILE A 30 -1.18 7.75 -8.82
N ALA A 31 -1.59 8.98 -9.15
CA ALA A 31 -2.53 9.77 -8.36
C ALA A 31 -3.88 9.07 -8.19
N ALA A 32 -4.40 8.44 -9.24
CA ALA A 32 -5.66 7.70 -9.19
C ALA A 32 -5.59 6.52 -8.20
N GLN A 33 -4.50 5.76 -8.22
CA GLN A 33 -4.29 4.66 -7.30
C GLN A 33 -4.09 5.16 -5.86
N ALA A 34 -3.22 6.15 -5.63
CA ALA A 34 -3.02 6.73 -4.31
C ALA A 34 -4.31 7.33 -3.73
N SER A 35 -5.11 8.03 -4.55
CA SER A 35 -6.37 8.62 -4.13
C SER A 35 -7.46 7.59 -3.81
N MET A 36 -7.35 6.37 -4.36
CA MET A 36 -8.29 5.29 -4.05
C MET A 36 -8.27 4.96 -2.55
N LEU A 37 -7.12 5.03 -1.89
CA LEU A 37 -6.98 4.75 -0.47
C LEU A 37 -7.69 5.81 0.39
N LEU A 38 -7.82 7.03 -0.09
CA LEU A 38 -8.41 8.15 0.65
C LEU A 38 -9.93 8.28 0.51
N LEU A 39 -10.57 7.59 -0.44
CA LEU A 39 -11.95 7.84 -0.82
C LEU A 39 -12.98 7.76 0.31
N GLY A 40 -12.74 6.94 1.32
CA GLY A 40 -13.63 6.78 2.48
C GLY A 40 -13.08 7.43 3.75
N LEU A 41 -11.83 7.89 3.73
CA LEU A 41 -11.17 8.47 4.88
C LEU A 41 -11.45 9.97 5.00
N ASP A 42 -11.39 10.50 6.22
CA ASP A 42 -11.46 11.95 6.49
C ASP A 42 -10.11 12.63 6.21
N ILE A 43 -9.39 12.15 5.22
CA ILE A 43 -8.10 12.63 4.74
C ILE A 43 -8.27 12.97 3.26
N ASP A 44 -8.08 14.20 2.90
CA ASP A 44 -8.26 14.68 1.53
C ASP A 44 -6.95 14.99 0.78
N GLU A 45 -5.82 14.91 1.48
CA GLU A 45 -4.48 15.13 0.92
C GLU A 45 -3.41 14.28 1.62
N TRP A 46 -2.33 14.03 0.90
CA TRP A 46 -1.11 13.37 1.41
C TRP A 46 -0.11 14.42 1.95
N HIS A 47 -0.49 15.15 3.01
CA HIS A 47 0.31 16.26 3.56
C HIS A 47 1.72 15.87 4.03
N ASP A 48 1.89 14.62 4.44
CA ASP A 48 3.14 14.09 4.97
C ASP A 48 4.06 13.52 3.86
N VAL A 49 3.61 13.49 2.61
CA VAL A 49 4.41 13.06 1.45
C VAL A 49 5.07 14.29 0.82
N SER A 50 6.39 14.39 0.97
CA SER A 50 7.15 15.54 0.45
C SER A 50 7.27 15.57 -1.06
N SER A 51 7.39 14.41 -1.70
CA SER A 51 7.43 14.25 -3.16
C SER A 51 7.19 12.80 -3.57
N VAL A 52 6.85 12.61 -4.85
CA VAL A 52 6.84 11.30 -5.50
C VAL A 52 7.99 11.23 -6.49
N ILE A 53 8.92 10.31 -6.25
CA ILE A 53 10.09 10.07 -7.10
C ILE A 53 9.83 8.84 -7.95
N VAL A 54 9.78 9.01 -9.27
CA VAL A 54 9.49 7.92 -10.20
C VAL A 54 10.77 7.46 -10.92
N HIS A 55 11.08 6.19 -10.77
CA HIS A 55 12.15 5.50 -11.48
C HIS A 55 11.57 4.71 -12.66
N PRO A 56 12.31 4.58 -13.80
CA PRO A 56 11.82 3.79 -14.94
C PRO A 56 11.61 2.32 -14.61
N SER A 57 12.46 1.75 -13.74
CA SER A 57 12.46 0.34 -13.33
C SER A 57 12.79 0.20 -11.84
N ASN A 58 12.80 -1.02 -11.32
CA ASN A 58 13.16 -1.29 -9.94
C ASN A 58 14.56 -0.76 -9.61
N VAL A 59 14.69 -0.18 -8.43
CA VAL A 59 15.95 0.42 -7.96
C VAL A 59 16.78 -0.65 -7.27
N ARG A 60 18.06 -0.73 -7.65
CA ARG A 60 19.04 -1.55 -6.95
C ARG A 60 19.70 -0.72 -5.86
N LEU A 61 19.32 -0.98 -4.62
CA LEU A 61 20.00 -0.38 -3.48
C LEU A 61 21.35 -1.08 -3.26
N ARG A 62 22.41 -0.27 -3.08
CA ARG A 62 23.75 -0.72 -2.67
C ARG A 62 24.01 -0.17 -1.27
N GLY A 63 24.62 -0.99 -0.42
CA GLY A 63 24.96 -0.59 0.96
C GLY A 63 24.38 -1.57 1.97
N THR A 64 24.52 -1.21 3.25
CA THR A 64 23.98 -1.99 4.35
C THR A 64 22.51 -1.64 4.56
N HIS A 65 21.63 -2.62 4.49
CA HIS A 65 20.20 -2.45 4.66
C HIS A 65 19.72 -3.26 5.87
N SER A 66 18.80 -2.70 6.63
CA SER A 66 18.11 -3.46 7.68
C SER A 66 17.22 -4.53 7.05
N THR A 67 17.28 -5.73 7.63
CA THR A 67 16.42 -6.86 7.25
C THR A 67 15.31 -7.10 8.25
N GLY A 68 15.07 -6.16 9.17
CA GLY A 68 14.17 -6.30 10.32
C GLY A 68 14.88 -6.89 11.54
N ALA A 69 14.24 -6.85 12.71
CA ALA A 69 14.74 -7.41 13.98
C ALA A 69 16.22 -7.04 14.32
N GLY A 70 16.68 -5.85 13.90
CA GLY A 70 18.04 -5.38 14.21
C GLY A 70 19.15 -6.03 13.39
N THR A 71 18.84 -6.82 12.38
CA THR A 71 19.83 -7.42 11.48
C THR A 71 20.07 -6.56 10.24
N PHE A 72 21.30 -6.65 9.69
CA PHE A 72 21.70 -5.88 8.50
C PHE A 72 22.31 -6.80 7.45
N THR A 73 22.05 -6.50 6.18
CA THR A 73 22.67 -7.16 5.04
C THR A 73 23.35 -6.16 4.12
N THR A 74 24.44 -6.56 3.53
CA THR A 74 25.14 -5.82 2.46
C THR A 74 24.78 -6.33 1.07
N SER A 75 23.93 -7.35 0.96
CA SER A 75 23.49 -7.88 -0.32
C SER A 75 22.66 -6.83 -1.10
N PRO A 76 22.83 -6.72 -2.41
CA PRO A 76 22.02 -5.81 -3.20
C PRO A 76 20.55 -6.15 -3.10
N ARG A 77 19.73 -5.18 -2.68
CA ARG A 77 18.27 -5.31 -2.65
C ARG A 77 17.66 -4.56 -3.84
N TYR A 78 16.75 -5.20 -4.55
CA TYR A 78 15.92 -4.54 -5.55
C TYR A 78 14.61 -4.14 -4.91
N ILE A 79 14.26 -2.85 -5.04
CA ILE A 79 13.00 -2.32 -4.54
C ILE A 79 12.15 -1.80 -5.69
N SER A 80 10.85 -2.08 -5.62
CA SER A 80 9.83 -1.55 -6.53
C SER A 80 9.28 -0.21 -6.05
N GLY A 81 9.33 0.02 -4.74
CA GLY A 81 8.88 1.22 -4.06
C GLY A 81 9.56 1.36 -2.71
N GLN A 82 9.44 2.51 -2.11
CA GLN A 82 9.84 2.83 -0.74
C GLN A 82 9.16 4.10 -0.26
N ALA A 83 8.50 4.04 0.89
CA ALA A 83 8.00 5.21 1.60
C ALA A 83 8.94 5.56 2.76
N HIS A 84 9.15 6.86 2.98
CA HIS A 84 9.96 7.38 4.08
C HIS A 84 9.09 8.24 5.01
N TYR A 85 9.25 8.11 6.31
CA TYR A 85 8.54 8.95 7.26
C TYR A 85 8.74 10.44 6.94
N GLN A 86 7.64 11.18 6.74
CA GLN A 86 7.64 12.60 6.33
C GLN A 86 8.57 12.91 5.14
N GLY A 87 8.75 11.95 4.23
CA GLY A 87 9.69 12.02 3.13
C GLY A 87 9.07 11.66 1.77
N PRO A 88 9.91 11.42 0.77
CA PRO A 88 9.45 11.02 -0.55
C PRO A 88 8.88 9.61 -0.55
N VAL A 89 7.99 9.36 -1.51
CA VAL A 89 7.58 8.02 -1.94
C VAL A 89 8.33 7.70 -3.23
N LEU A 90 9.12 6.62 -3.22
CA LEU A 90 9.79 6.11 -4.41
C LEU A 90 8.89 5.08 -5.10
N LEU A 91 8.76 5.19 -6.42
CA LEU A 91 7.98 4.25 -7.22
C LEU A 91 8.74 3.83 -8.49
N SER A 92 8.70 2.53 -8.79
CA SER A 92 9.10 1.99 -10.09
C SER A 92 7.94 2.10 -11.07
N TRP A 93 8.12 2.86 -12.17
CA TRP A 93 7.11 2.93 -13.22
C TRP A 93 6.75 1.55 -13.81
N ALA A 94 7.75 0.69 -14.00
CA ALA A 94 7.53 -0.66 -14.50
C ALA A 94 6.63 -1.48 -13.55
N ALA A 95 6.82 -1.35 -12.22
CA ALA A 95 5.99 -2.02 -11.23
C ALA A 95 4.59 -1.38 -11.13
N THR A 96 4.51 -0.05 -11.10
CA THR A 96 3.24 0.71 -11.11
C THR A 96 2.34 0.31 -12.27
N ARG A 97 2.89 0.35 -13.50
CA ARG A 97 2.15 -0.03 -14.71
C ARG A 97 1.73 -1.50 -14.70
N ARG A 98 2.57 -2.39 -14.16
CA ARG A 98 2.26 -3.82 -14.05
C ARG A 98 1.11 -4.06 -13.08
N GLY A 99 1.14 -3.42 -11.89
CA GLY A 99 0.07 -3.52 -10.90
C GLY A 99 -1.26 -3.02 -11.43
N ALA A 100 -1.28 -1.87 -12.11
CA ALA A 100 -2.47 -1.32 -12.74
C ALA A 100 -3.03 -2.22 -13.87
N LYS A 101 -2.14 -2.86 -14.65
CA LYS A 101 -2.55 -3.70 -15.79
C LYS A 101 -3.02 -5.09 -15.39
N PHE A 102 -2.52 -5.62 -14.30
CA PHE A 102 -2.76 -7.01 -13.86
C PHE A 102 -3.19 -7.06 -12.38
N PRO A 103 -4.36 -6.48 -12.03
CA PRO A 103 -4.83 -6.43 -10.64
C PRO A 103 -5.03 -7.84 -10.05
N ASP A 104 -5.41 -8.83 -10.86
CA ASP A 104 -5.61 -10.22 -10.43
C ASP A 104 -4.37 -10.86 -9.80
N ARG A 105 -3.18 -10.26 -9.99
CA ARG A 105 -1.96 -10.70 -9.31
C ARG A 105 -1.88 -10.26 -7.84
N GLY A 106 -2.78 -9.41 -7.40
CA GLY A 106 -2.81 -8.91 -6.02
C GLY A 106 -1.59 -8.06 -5.63
N GLN A 107 -0.85 -7.51 -6.61
CA GLN A 107 0.35 -6.70 -6.38
C GLN A 107 0.17 -5.31 -6.97
N ASN A 108 0.36 -4.29 -6.14
CA ASN A 108 0.28 -2.89 -6.56
C ASN A 108 1.19 -2.03 -5.71
N VAL A 109 2.33 -1.64 -6.27
CA VAL A 109 3.34 -0.87 -5.55
C VAL A 109 2.82 0.49 -5.06
N VAL A 110 1.87 1.11 -5.75
CA VAL A 110 1.30 2.39 -5.30
C VAL A 110 0.46 2.17 -4.05
N TYR A 111 -0.45 1.19 -4.05
CA TYR A 111 -1.21 0.85 -2.84
C TYR A 111 -0.28 0.48 -1.69
N HIS A 112 0.77 -0.30 -1.95
CA HIS A 112 1.74 -0.73 -0.96
C HIS A 112 2.42 0.46 -0.27
N GLU A 113 3.05 1.33 -1.04
CA GLU A 113 3.81 2.46 -0.48
C GLU A 113 2.91 3.50 0.19
N PHE A 114 1.72 3.73 -0.35
CA PHE A 114 0.77 4.65 0.26
C PHE A 114 0.03 4.04 1.46
N ALA A 115 -0.07 2.70 1.58
CA ALA A 115 -0.49 2.06 2.82
C ALA A 115 0.52 2.29 3.95
N HIS A 116 1.84 2.19 3.67
CA HIS A 116 2.86 2.57 4.64
C HIS A 116 2.72 4.04 5.08
N ARG A 117 2.30 4.94 4.18
CA ARG A 117 2.04 6.35 4.57
C ARG A 117 0.87 6.47 5.54
N LEU A 118 -0.18 5.67 5.36
CA LEU A 118 -1.30 5.62 6.31
C LEU A 118 -0.86 5.05 7.67
N ASP A 119 -0.05 4.00 7.67
CA ASP A 119 0.52 3.40 8.89
C ASP A 119 1.38 4.41 9.67
N MET A 120 2.10 5.29 8.97
CA MET A 120 3.00 6.29 9.55
C MET A 120 2.29 7.54 10.13
N LEU A 121 0.98 7.72 9.94
CA LEU A 121 0.30 8.97 10.31
C LEU A 121 0.30 9.28 11.81
N ASP A 122 0.37 8.27 12.67
CA ASP A 122 0.48 8.44 14.12
C ASP A 122 1.93 8.51 14.64
N GLY A 123 2.91 8.38 13.73
CA GLY A 123 4.34 8.43 14.04
C GLY A 123 4.95 7.06 14.33
N THR A 124 4.19 5.98 14.24
CA THR A 124 4.68 4.60 14.36
C THR A 124 4.67 3.88 12.99
N VAL A 125 5.29 2.72 12.91
CA VAL A 125 5.32 1.88 11.70
C VAL A 125 5.16 0.44 12.17
N ASP A 126 3.95 0.10 12.55
CA ASP A 126 3.65 -1.17 13.22
C ASP A 126 2.48 -1.95 12.56
N GLY A 127 1.98 -1.46 11.42
CA GLY A 127 0.86 -2.06 10.69
C GLY A 127 -0.52 -1.70 11.28
N THR A 128 -0.55 -0.68 12.16
CA THR A 128 -1.79 -0.19 12.78
C THR A 128 -2.00 1.28 12.42
N PRO A 129 -2.68 1.58 11.32
CA PRO A 129 -2.97 2.97 10.96
C PRO A 129 -3.88 3.62 12.00
N PRO A 130 -3.95 4.96 12.10
CA PRO A 130 -4.84 5.63 13.02
C PRO A 130 -6.29 5.17 12.88
N LEU A 131 -6.91 4.75 13.96
CA LEU A 131 -8.28 4.23 14.03
C LEU A 131 -9.16 5.16 14.84
N ASP A 132 -10.48 5.11 14.59
CA ASP A 132 -11.45 6.07 15.14
C ASP A 132 -11.55 6.04 16.68
N ASP A 133 -11.39 4.85 17.30
CA ASP A 133 -11.49 4.68 18.74
C ASP A 133 -10.70 3.45 19.27
N ALA A 134 -10.64 3.34 20.59
CA ALA A 134 -9.92 2.26 21.26
C ALA A 134 -10.54 0.86 21.02
N ASP A 135 -11.83 0.76 20.72
CA ASP A 135 -12.48 -0.52 20.43
C ASP A 135 -12.10 -0.97 19.01
N ALA A 136 -12.09 -0.07 18.05
CA ALA A 136 -11.58 -0.32 16.70
C ALA A 136 -10.10 -0.73 16.75
N GLN A 137 -9.29 -0.05 17.54
CA GLN A 137 -7.87 -0.39 17.70
C GLN A 137 -7.67 -1.80 18.27
N ARG A 138 -8.45 -2.18 19.30
CA ARG A 138 -8.36 -3.53 19.87
C ARG A 138 -8.74 -4.61 18.84
N ARG A 139 -9.88 -4.43 18.14
CA ARG A 139 -10.31 -5.37 17.09
C ARG A 139 -9.28 -5.50 16.00
N TRP A 140 -8.73 -4.38 15.53
CA TRP A 140 -7.67 -4.35 14.52
C TRP A 140 -6.46 -5.17 14.94
N VAL A 141 -5.92 -4.89 16.13
CA VAL A 141 -4.75 -5.60 16.66
C VAL A 141 -5.04 -7.10 16.78
N ASP A 142 -6.20 -7.48 17.35
CA ASP A 142 -6.57 -8.90 17.53
C ASP A 142 -6.66 -9.62 16.17
N VAL A 143 -7.38 -9.05 15.20
CA VAL A 143 -7.60 -9.67 13.90
C VAL A 143 -6.32 -9.68 13.06
N CYS A 144 -5.63 -8.55 12.97
CA CYS A 144 -4.42 -8.44 12.14
C CYS A 144 -3.27 -9.27 12.72
N THR A 145 -3.11 -9.34 14.06
CA THR A 145 -2.10 -10.20 14.68
C THR A 145 -2.38 -11.67 14.40
N ALA A 146 -3.62 -12.12 14.56
CA ALA A 146 -3.98 -13.52 14.29
C ALA A 146 -3.73 -13.91 12.82
N ALA A 147 -4.14 -13.03 11.88
CA ALA A 147 -3.91 -13.26 10.44
C ALA A 147 -2.41 -13.21 10.09
N TYR A 148 -1.66 -12.28 10.65
CA TYR A 148 -0.20 -12.17 10.48
C TYR A 148 0.53 -13.42 10.96
N ASP A 149 0.18 -13.92 12.15
CA ASP A 149 0.78 -15.13 12.71
C ASP A 149 0.45 -16.37 11.85
N THR A 150 -0.77 -16.46 11.33
CA THR A 150 -1.17 -17.52 10.40
C THR A 150 -0.34 -17.46 9.11
N VAL A 151 -0.18 -16.28 8.50
CA VAL A 151 0.66 -16.11 7.29
C VAL A 151 2.10 -16.55 7.54
N ARG A 152 2.66 -16.25 8.71
CA ARG A 152 4.02 -16.65 9.07
C ARG A 152 4.19 -18.15 9.30
N ALA A 153 3.19 -18.78 9.90
CA ALA A 153 3.26 -20.19 10.29
C ALA A 153 2.89 -21.14 9.13
N GLU A 154 1.87 -20.77 8.36
CA GLU A 154 1.20 -21.67 7.42
C GLU A 154 1.15 -21.11 6.00
N GLY A 155 1.44 -19.82 5.81
CA GLY A 155 1.18 -19.09 4.55
C GLY A 155 -0.28 -18.66 4.44
N SER A 156 -0.63 -18.06 3.30
CA SER A 156 -2.01 -17.68 2.98
C SER A 156 -2.30 -17.94 1.49
N PRO A 157 -3.50 -18.37 1.13
CA PRO A 157 -3.87 -18.56 -0.27
C PRO A 157 -4.00 -17.25 -1.04
N VAL A 158 -4.09 -16.11 -0.34
CA VAL A 158 -4.33 -14.79 -0.95
C VAL A 158 -3.26 -13.77 -0.65
N LEU A 159 -2.61 -13.84 0.52
CA LEU A 159 -1.52 -12.95 0.91
C LEU A 159 -0.18 -13.63 0.58
N ARG A 160 0.67 -12.94 -0.17
CA ARG A 160 2.01 -13.46 -0.48
C ARG A 160 2.89 -13.54 0.77
N ASP A 161 3.90 -14.42 0.78
CA ASP A 161 4.82 -14.65 1.91
C ASP A 161 5.47 -13.36 2.46
N TYR A 162 5.62 -12.34 1.62
CA TYR A 162 6.16 -11.05 2.01
C TYR A 162 5.34 -10.37 3.11
N ALA A 163 4.04 -10.64 3.21
CA ALA A 163 3.18 -10.19 4.29
C ALA A 163 3.66 -10.68 5.69
N GLY A 164 4.33 -11.81 5.75
CA GLY A 164 4.90 -12.36 6.99
C GLY A 164 6.22 -11.70 7.44
N THR A 165 6.74 -10.71 6.71
CA THR A 165 8.05 -10.08 7.01
C THR A 165 7.99 -9.17 8.24
N SER A 166 6.95 -8.36 8.35
CA SER A 166 6.67 -7.48 9.49
C SER A 166 5.19 -7.09 9.50
N PRO A 167 4.64 -6.60 10.64
CA PRO A 167 3.26 -6.11 10.68
C PRO A 167 2.99 -4.99 9.69
N ALA A 168 3.92 -4.06 9.47
CA ALA A 168 3.78 -3.00 8.47
C ALA A 168 3.67 -3.55 7.04
N GLU A 169 4.48 -4.55 6.68
CA GLU A 169 4.40 -5.23 5.39
C GLU A 169 3.11 -6.05 5.25
N PHE A 170 2.63 -6.63 6.35
CA PHE A 170 1.34 -7.31 6.39
C PHE A 170 0.22 -6.35 6.01
N PHE A 171 0.13 -5.19 6.66
CA PHE A 171 -0.88 -4.18 6.34
C PHE A 171 -0.79 -3.70 4.89
N ALA A 172 0.43 -3.41 4.39
CA ALA A 172 0.62 -2.97 3.01
C ALA A 172 0.17 -4.04 2.00
N VAL A 173 0.55 -5.32 2.20
CA VAL A 173 0.12 -6.43 1.32
C VAL A 173 -1.38 -6.68 1.43
N ALA A 174 -1.96 -6.62 2.64
CA ALA A 174 -3.40 -6.76 2.83
C ALA A 174 -4.17 -5.65 2.09
N THR A 175 -3.67 -4.41 2.13
CA THR A 175 -4.22 -3.28 1.35
C THR A 175 -4.17 -3.53 -0.16
N GLU A 176 -3.03 -4.03 -0.68
CA GLU A 176 -2.93 -4.37 -2.11
C GLU A 176 -4.02 -5.38 -2.52
N VAL A 177 -4.19 -6.44 -1.73
CA VAL A 177 -5.16 -7.51 -2.03
C VAL A 177 -6.59 -7.03 -1.81
N PHE A 178 -6.85 -6.21 -0.81
CA PHE A 178 -8.17 -5.62 -0.54
C PHE A 178 -8.72 -4.83 -1.74
N PHE A 179 -7.89 -4.06 -2.42
CA PHE A 179 -8.31 -3.28 -3.59
C PHE A 179 -8.21 -4.06 -4.90
N ASN A 180 -7.27 -4.98 -5.04
CA ASN A 180 -7.02 -5.70 -6.29
C ASN A 180 -7.77 -7.04 -6.40
N ARG A 181 -7.91 -7.78 -5.28
CA ARG A 181 -8.56 -9.09 -5.21
C ARG A 181 -9.55 -9.16 -4.04
N PRO A 182 -10.52 -8.22 -3.98
CA PRO A 182 -11.39 -8.08 -2.81
C PRO A 182 -12.28 -9.28 -2.56
N ILE A 183 -12.71 -9.99 -3.61
CA ILE A 183 -13.55 -11.18 -3.48
C ILE A 183 -12.75 -12.31 -2.82
N ASP A 184 -11.53 -12.57 -3.30
CA ASP A 184 -10.67 -13.61 -2.74
C ASP A 184 -10.32 -13.32 -1.27
N LEU A 185 -10.00 -12.05 -0.95
CA LEU A 185 -9.73 -11.67 0.44
C LEU A 185 -10.97 -11.86 1.33
N CYS A 186 -12.15 -11.48 0.84
CA CYS A 186 -13.41 -11.66 1.58
C CYS A 186 -13.73 -13.15 1.83
N GLU A 187 -13.39 -14.04 0.90
CA GLU A 187 -13.67 -15.46 1.00
C GLU A 187 -12.69 -16.22 1.90
N HIS A 188 -11.39 -15.88 1.82
CA HIS A 188 -10.35 -16.61 2.54
C HIS A 188 -9.96 -15.98 3.88
N GLU A 189 -10.08 -14.66 4.00
CA GLU A 189 -9.72 -13.88 5.20
C GLU A 189 -10.86 -12.93 5.59
N PRO A 190 -12.07 -13.45 5.90
CA PRO A 190 -13.27 -12.60 6.08
C PRO A 190 -13.17 -11.64 7.26
N ALA A 191 -12.44 -11.99 8.32
CA ALA A 191 -12.21 -11.10 9.47
C ALA A 191 -11.32 -9.92 9.07
N LEU A 192 -10.19 -10.18 8.41
CA LEU A 192 -9.29 -9.16 7.90
C LEU A 192 -9.98 -8.26 6.87
N TYR A 193 -10.76 -8.83 5.94
CA TYR A 193 -11.52 -8.04 4.97
C TYR A 193 -12.46 -7.05 5.66
N ARG A 194 -13.12 -7.46 6.75
CA ARG A 194 -14.06 -6.61 7.51
C ARG A 194 -13.33 -5.44 8.16
N GLU A 195 -12.18 -5.67 8.81
CA GLU A 195 -11.40 -4.60 9.43
C GLU A 195 -10.91 -3.59 8.37
N LEU A 196 -10.40 -4.06 7.23
CA LEU A 196 -10.00 -3.19 6.13
C LEU A 196 -11.20 -2.42 5.53
N ARG A 197 -12.35 -3.05 5.40
CA ARG A 197 -13.58 -2.42 4.93
C ARG A 197 -14.04 -1.30 5.88
N GLU A 198 -13.97 -1.54 7.19
CA GLU A 198 -14.29 -0.53 8.21
C GLU A 198 -13.28 0.61 8.17
N TYR A 199 -11.99 0.29 8.17
CA TYR A 199 -10.93 1.30 8.11
C TYR A 199 -11.05 2.18 6.85
N TYR A 200 -11.05 1.59 5.66
CA TYR A 200 -11.14 2.34 4.40
C TYR A 200 -12.53 2.90 4.11
N ARG A 201 -13.54 2.52 4.89
CA ARG A 201 -14.97 2.86 4.67
C ARG A 201 -15.39 2.59 3.22
N GLN A 202 -14.88 1.50 2.64
CA GLN A 202 -15.11 1.07 1.26
C GLN A 202 -15.38 -0.43 1.22
N ASP A 203 -16.25 -0.86 0.30
CA ASP A 203 -16.56 -2.27 0.06
C ASP A 203 -16.25 -2.64 -1.41
N PRO A 204 -14.98 -2.90 -1.76
CA PRO A 204 -14.62 -3.24 -3.12
C PRO A 204 -15.18 -4.59 -3.57
N ALA A 205 -15.39 -5.59 -2.71
CA ALA A 205 -15.98 -6.86 -3.11
C ALA A 205 -17.42 -6.70 -3.60
N THR A 206 -18.22 -5.90 -2.92
CA THR A 206 -19.58 -5.59 -3.38
C THR A 206 -19.57 -4.84 -4.71
N ARG A 207 -18.66 -3.89 -4.90
CA ARG A 207 -18.52 -3.20 -6.20
C ARG A 207 -18.11 -4.15 -7.32
N HIS A 208 -17.17 -5.06 -7.09
CA HIS A 208 -16.73 -6.04 -8.11
C HIS A 208 -17.85 -6.99 -8.49
N ARG A 209 -18.63 -7.49 -7.52
CA ARG A 209 -19.80 -8.36 -7.82
C ARG A 209 -20.86 -7.64 -8.64
N ALA A 210 -21.13 -6.36 -8.36
CA ALA A 210 -22.10 -5.56 -9.11
C ALA A 210 -21.66 -5.26 -10.55
N LEU A 211 -20.37 -5.26 -10.86
CA LEU A 211 -19.84 -5.06 -12.22
C LEU A 211 -19.78 -6.34 -13.04
N ALA A 212 -19.82 -7.51 -12.38
CA ALA A 212 -19.75 -8.82 -13.03
C ALA A 212 -21.11 -9.45 -13.35
N GLY A 213 -22.22 -8.90 -12.82
CA GLY A 213 -23.60 -9.32 -13.06
C GLY A 213 -24.35 -8.37 -13.98
#